data_5ef149113b16069f47257d2c8a624fea
#
_entry.id   5ef149113b16069f47257d2c8a624fea
#
_cell.length_a   1.000
_cell.length_b   1.000
_cell.length_c   1.000
_cell.angle_alpha   90.00
_cell.angle_beta   90.00
_cell.angle_gamma   90.00
#
_symmetry.space_group_name_H-M   'P 1'
#
loop_
_entity.id
_entity.type
_entity.pdbx_description
1 polymer ?
#
loop_
_entity_poly.entity_id
_entity_poly.type
_entity_poly.pdbx_seq_one_letter_code
_entity_poly.pdbx_strand_id
1 'polypeptide(L)'
;FVRAFVIQAFKIPSGSMQPTLLVGDHILVNKFIYGINIPFTHKSLVRFADPRRFDVIVFTYPVDPSKDFIKRIIGLPGERVQVVNKNVYINGEKLEDPYAYFVEGPEANPQSGKRDNFGPVTVPEDSYFVMGDNRDRSLDSRFWLFVKREAIKGKAFIIYWSWNFNPF
;
A
#
# COMPACT_ATOMS: atom_id res chain seq x y z
N PHE A 1 -15.52 18.90 -15.26
CA PHE A 1 -14.29 18.59 -16.00
C PHE A 1 -13.11 18.30 -15.07
N VAL A 2 -12.90 19.10 -14.02
CA VAL A 2 -11.77 18.92 -13.09
C VAL A 2 -11.91 17.63 -12.26
N ARG A 3 -13.12 17.21 -11.94
CA ARG A 3 -13.37 16.00 -11.13
C ARG A 3 -12.99 14.70 -11.83
N ALA A 4 -13.06 14.61 -13.16
CA ALA A 4 -12.75 13.40 -13.91
C ALA A 4 -11.25 13.06 -13.89
N PHE A 5 -10.38 14.03 -13.62
CA PHE A 5 -8.93 13.85 -13.55
C PHE A 5 -8.39 13.72 -12.11
N VAL A 6 -9.18 14.14 -11.11
CA VAL A 6 -8.78 14.16 -9.69
C VAL A 6 -9.11 12.84 -8.98
N ILE A 7 -10.25 12.26 -9.35
CA ILE A 7 -10.78 11.05 -8.71
C ILE A 7 -10.94 9.96 -9.76
N GLN A 8 -10.37 8.79 -9.50
CA GLN A 8 -10.54 7.62 -10.35
C GLN A 8 -11.07 6.46 -9.52
N ALA A 9 -12.05 5.73 -10.06
CA ALA A 9 -12.58 4.51 -9.45
C ALA A 9 -11.72 3.31 -9.87
N PHE A 10 -11.37 2.47 -8.91
CA PHE A 10 -10.67 1.21 -9.13
C PHE A 10 -11.47 0.07 -8.51
N LYS A 11 -11.49 -1.07 -9.19
CA LYS A 11 -12.06 -2.31 -8.66
C LYS A 11 -10.95 -3.12 -8.01
N ILE A 12 -11.19 -3.65 -6.81
CA ILE A 12 -10.22 -4.44 -6.06
C ILE A 12 -10.12 -5.84 -6.67
N PRO A 13 -8.96 -6.24 -7.22
CA PRO A 13 -8.81 -7.52 -7.92
C PRO A 13 -8.39 -8.69 -7.02
N SER A 14 -7.85 -8.42 -5.83
CA SER A 14 -7.25 -9.47 -4.99
C SER A 14 -7.58 -9.29 -3.51
N GLY A 15 -7.38 -10.37 -2.73
CA GLY A 15 -7.64 -10.39 -1.30
C GLY A 15 -6.51 -9.88 -0.41
N SER A 16 -5.46 -9.28 -0.98
CA SER A 16 -4.27 -8.86 -0.22
C SER A 16 -4.53 -7.74 0.81
N MET A 17 -5.63 -7.00 0.64
CA MET A 17 -6.05 -5.93 1.56
C MET A 17 -7.24 -6.33 2.43
N GLN A 18 -7.62 -7.59 2.44
CA GLN A 18 -8.67 -8.08 3.35
C GLN A 18 -8.21 -7.99 4.81
N PRO A 19 -9.12 -7.73 5.76
CA PRO A 19 -10.55 -7.46 5.57
C PRO A 19 -10.88 -6.01 5.22
N THR A 20 -9.89 -5.12 5.13
CA THR A 20 -10.08 -3.68 4.87
C THR A 20 -10.77 -3.43 3.54
N LEU A 21 -10.31 -4.11 2.48
CA LEU A 21 -10.88 -4.06 1.14
C LEU A 21 -11.19 -5.48 0.68
N LEU A 22 -12.40 -5.70 0.21
CA LEU A 22 -12.83 -7.01 -0.29
C LEU A 22 -12.65 -7.08 -1.80
N VAL A 23 -12.45 -8.30 -2.32
CA VAL A 23 -12.43 -8.54 -3.77
C VAL A 23 -13.75 -8.07 -4.40
N GLY A 24 -13.64 -7.25 -5.43
CA GLY A 24 -14.80 -6.68 -6.10
C GLY A 24 -15.28 -5.33 -5.57
N ASP A 25 -14.77 -4.89 -4.41
CA ASP A 25 -15.04 -3.53 -3.91
C ASP A 25 -14.54 -2.48 -4.89
N HIS A 26 -15.24 -1.35 -4.93
CA HIS A 26 -14.80 -0.18 -5.66
C HIS A 26 -14.24 0.85 -4.68
N ILE A 27 -13.08 1.40 -5.00
CA ILE A 27 -12.47 2.48 -4.23
C ILE A 27 -12.33 3.71 -5.10
N LEU A 28 -12.37 4.87 -4.47
CA LEU A 28 -12.02 6.12 -5.11
C LEU A 28 -10.57 6.48 -4.77
N VAL A 29 -9.83 6.90 -5.78
CA VAL A 29 -8.43 7.29 -5.65
C VAL A 29 -8.28 8.77 -5.96
N ASN A 30 -7.78 9.54 -5.00
CA ASN A 30 -7.40 10.92 -5.23
C ASN A 30 -5.99 10.97 -5.81
N LYS A 31 -5.91 11.36 -7.08
CA LYS A 31 -4.65 11.40 -7.84
C LYS A 31 -3.77 12.60 -7.50
N PHE A 32 -4.33 13.67 -6.92
CA PHE A 32 -3.61 14.93 -6.73
C PHE A 32 -3.18 15.21 -5.29
N ILE A 33 -3.59 14.39 -4.32
CA ILE A 33 -3.31 14.68 -2.91
C ILE A 33 -1.80 14.76 -2.61
N TYR A 34 -0.97 14.03 -3.35
CA TYR A 34 0.48 14.01 -3.18
C TYR A 34 1.24 14.92 -4.16
N GLY A 35 0.51 15.63 -5.03
CA GLY A 35 1.10 16.56 -5.99
C GLY A 35 0.79 16.23 -7.45
N ILE A 36 1.23 17.09 -8.34
CA ILE A 36 1.04 16.98 -9.78
C ILE A 36 2.37 16.58 -10.41
N ASN A 37 2.37 15.44 -11.11
CA ASN A 37 3.47 15.07 -11.99
C ASN A 37 3.23 15.69 -13.38
N ILE A 38 4.17 16.49 -13.86
CA ILE A 38 4.11 17.01 -15.22
C ILE A 38 4.62 15.94 -16.17
N PRO A 39 3.80 15.53 -17.17
CA PRO A 39 4.28 14.67 -18.24
C PRO A 39 5.48 15.35 -18.93
N PHE A 40 6.53 14.57 -19.26
CA PHE A 40 7.77 14.98 -19.92
C PHE A 40 8.85 15.66 -19.04
N THR A 41 8.60 15.93 -17.77
CA THR A 41 9.64 16.31 -16.83
C THR A 41 9.56 15.40 -15.62
N HIS A 42 10.68 14.84 -15.19
CA HIS A 42 10.76 14.02 -13.97
C HIS A 42 10.64 14.86 -12.69
N LYS A 43 10.11 16.06 -12.77
CA LYS A 43 9.92 16.96 -11.64
C LYS A 43 8.45 17.10 -11.33
N SER A 44 8.05 16.69 -10.13
CA SER A 44 6.76 17.10 -9.57
C SER A 44 6.83 18.61 -9.32
N LEU A 45 6.02 19.41 -10.02
CA LEU A 45 6.01 20.87 -9.87
C LEU A 45 5.41 21.33 -8.53
N VAL A 46 4.47 20.59 -7.98
CA VAL A 46 3.79 20.97 -6.75
C VAL A 46 3.56 19.73 -5.90
N ARG A 47 4.17 19.70 -4.73
CA ARG A 47 3.88 18.70 -3.70
C ARG A 47 2.86 19.30 -2.74
N PHE A 48 1.64 18.75 -2.70
CA PHE A 48 0.62 19.21 -1.77
C PHE A 48 0.74 18.56 -0.39
N ALA A 49 1.07 17.28 -0.35
CA ALA A 49 1.29 16.54 0.88
C ALA A 49 2.26 15.38 0.61
N ASP A 50 2.91 14.90 1.66
CA ASP A 50 3.69 13.67 1.59
C ASP A 50 2.80 12.48 2.01
N PRO A 51 2.97 11.33 1.35
CA PRO A 51 2.36 10.09 1.83
C PRO A 51 2.74 9.81 3.28
N ARG A 52 1.77 9.39 4.06
CA ARG A 52 1.93 9.14 5.50
C ARG A 52 1.87 7.65 5.79
N ARG A 53 2.41 7.27 6.94
CA ARG A 53 2.24 5.91 7.46
C ARG A 53 0.76 5.57 7.55
N PHE A 54 0.42 4.36 7.14
CA PHE A 54 -0.94 3.81 7.06
C PHE A 54 -1.83 4.34 5.94
N ASP A 55 -1.37 5.27 5.14
CA ASP A 55 -2.09 5.62 3.90
C ASP A 55 -2.20 4.40 2.99
N VAL A 56 -3.38 4.17 2.44
CA VAL A 56 -3.58 3.18 1.37
C VAL A 56 -3.37 3.87 0.03
N ILE A 57 -2.46 3.33 -0.76
CA ILE A 57 -2.05 3.92 -2.03
C ILE A 57 -2.26 2.96 -3.20
N VAL A 58 -2.55 3.55 -4.35
CA VAL A 58 -2.50 2.88 -5.66
C VAL A 58 -1.22 3.30 -6.36
N PHE A 59 -0.47 2.34 -6.85
CA PHE A 59 0.82 2.58 -7.49
C PHE A 59 1.09 1.61 -8.62
N THR A 60 1.98 2.01 -9.50
CA THR A 60 2.50 1.14 -10.56
C THR A 60 3.39 0.06 -9.96
N TYR A 61 3.10 -1.20 -10.26
CA TYR A 61 3.87 -2.34 -9.75
C TYR A 61 5.32 -2.30 -10.26
N PRO A 62 6.33 -2.25 -9.39
CA PRO A 62 7.72 -2.06 -9.82
C PRO A 62 8.29 -3.18 -10.69
N VAL A 63 7.81 -4.42 -10.52
CA VAL A 63 8.29 -5.58 -11.28
C VAL A 63 7.62 -5.68 -12.65
N ASP A 64 6.35 -5.25 -12.73
CA ASP A 64 5.57 -5.25 -13.98
C ASP A 64 4.75 -3.96 -14.07
N PRO A 65 5.28 -2.92 -14.75
CA PRO A 65 4.62 -1.61 -14.83
C PRO A 65 3.29 -1.58 -15.57
N SER A 66 2.89 -2.67 -16.21
CA SER A 66 1.56 -2.81 -16.81
C SER A 66 0.45 -3.00 -15.79
N LYS A 67 0.80 -3.26 -14.53
CA LYS A 67 -0.14 -3.54 -13.43
C LYS A 67 -0.09 -2.45 -12.37
N ASP A 68 -1.25 -2.18 -11.77
CA ASP A 68 -1.39 -1.34 -10.60
C ASP A 68 -1.67 -2.20 -9.37
N PHE A 69 -1.01 -1.87 -8.27
CA PHE A 69 -1.21 -2.50 -6.97
C PHE A 69 -1.78 -1.52 -5.96
N ILE A 70 -2.49 -2.05 -4.98
CA ILE A 70 -3.04 -1.31 -3.85
C ILE A 70 -2.47 -1.92 -2.58
N LYS A 71 -1.77 -1.11 -1.80
CA LYS A 71 -1.14 -1.53 -0.54
C LYS A 71 -1.18 -0.38 0.47
N ARG A 72 -0.88 -0.71 1.72
CA ARG A 72 -0.75 0.27 2.81
C ARG A 72 0.71 0.64 3.04
N ILE A 73 0.98 1.93 3.23
CA ILE A 73 2.32 2.42 3.58
C ILE A 73 2.63 2.01 5.03
N ILE A 74 3.75 1.33 5.20
CA ILE A 74 4.26 0.88 6.50
C ILE A 74 5.57 1.59 6.85
N GLY A 75 6.51 1.70 5.92
CA GLY A 75 7.79 2.38 6.13
C GLY A 75 7.91 3.64 5.30
N LEU A 76 8.42 4.70 5.93
CA LEU A 76 8.65 6.01 5.32
C LEU A 76 10.12 6.15 4.88
N PRO A 77 10.44 7.12 4.00
CA PRO A 77 11.82 7.34 3.57
C PRO A 77 12.79 7.49 4.73
N GLY A 78 13.92 6.81 4.66
CA GLY A 78 14.97 6.84 5.68
C GLY A 78 14.75 5.91 6.87
N GLU A 79 13.59 5.32 7.00
CA GLU A 79 13.30 4.40 8.10
C GLU A 79 13.88 3.01 7.86
N ARG A 80 14.27 2.36 8.93
CA ARG A 80 14.71 0.96 8.94
C ARG A 80 13.52 0.06 9.26
N VAL A 81 13.17 -0.81 8.35
CA VAL A 81 12.04 -1.72 8.47
C VAL A 81 12.53 -3.14 8.65
N GLN A 82 11.97 -3.83 9.64
CA GLN A 82 12.22 -5.24 9.89
C GLN A 82 10.93 -5.94 10.26
N VAL A 83 10.76 -7.17 9.82
CA VAL A 83 9.67 -8.05 10.23
C VAL A 83 10.27 -9.22 10.99
N VAL A 84 9.84 -9.42 12.23
CA VAL A 84 10.26 -10.54 13.09
C VAL A 84 9.01 -11.24 13.61
N ASN A 85 8.87 -12.51 13.29
CA ASN A 85 7.72 -13.32 13.70
C ASN A 85 6.38 -12.59 13.40
N LYS A 86 6.22 -12.11 12.17
CA LYS A 86 5.06 -11.35 11.67
C LYS A 86 4.92 -9.93 12.21
N ASN A 87 5.65 -9.52 13.22
CA ASN A 87 5.59 -8.17 13.78
C ASN A 87 6.53 -7.22 13.03
N VAL A 88 6.02 -6.04 12.71
CA VAL A 88 6.82 -5.00 12.06
C VAL A 88 7.52 -4.15 13.10
N TYR A 89 8.81 -3.87 12.85
CA TYR A 89 9.65 -2.97 13.65
C TYR A 89 10.13 -1.82 12.77
N ILE A 90 9.93 -0.60 13.23
CA ILE A 90 10.42 0.62 12.60
C ILE A 90 11.51 1.21 13.48
N ASN A 91 12.73 1.34 12.94
CA ASN A 91 13.89 1.84 13.68
C ASN A 91 14.13 1.09 15.01
N GLY A 92 13.87 -0.22 15.02
CA GLY A 92 14.04 -1.08 16.19
C GLY A 92 12.87 -1.10 17.17
N GLU A 93 11.84 -0.30 16.96
CA GLU A 93 10.64 -0.28 17.79
C GLU A 93 9.47 -0.99 17.12
N LYS A 94 8.75 -1.81 17.89
CA LYS A 94 7.57 -2.49 17.38
C LYS A 94 6.50 -1.48 16.97
N LEU A 95 6.03 -1.61 15.73
CA LEU A 95 4.96 -0.79 15.21
C LEU A 95 3.60 -1.28 15.74
N GLU A 96 2.86 -0.37 16.38
CA GLU A 96 1.44 -0.59 16.69
C GLU A 96 0.63 -0.43 15.39
N ASP A 97 0.20 -1.56 14.83
CA ASP A 97 -0.48 -1.61 13.54
C ASP A 97 -1.89 -2.18 13.70
N PRO A 98 -2.92 -1.30 13.71
CA PRO A 98 -4.30 -1.74 13.89
C PRO A 98 -4.90 -2.40 12.64
N TYR A 99 -4.22 -2.32 11.50
CA TYR A 99 -4.71 -2.83 10.21
C TYR A 99 -4.18 -4.22 9.87
N ALA A 100 -3.14 -4.68 10.55
CA ALA A 100 -2.54 -5.98 10.27
C ALA A 100 -3.53 -7.11 10.56
N TYR A 101 -3.75 -7.96 9.57
CA TYR A 101 -4.61 -9.14 9.67
C TYR A 101 -3.82 -10.39 9.33
N PHE A 102 -3.95 -11.41 10.18
CA PHE A 102 -3.23 -12.67 10.06
C PHE A 102 -4.24 -13.83 9.99
N VAL A 103 -4.53 -14.27 8.77
CA VAL A 103 -5.49 -15.35 8.53
C VAL A 103 -5.03 -16.69 9.09
N GLU A 104 -3.71 -16.89 9.17
CA GLU A 104 -3.09 -18.10 9.75
C GLU A 104 -2.78 -17.96 11.24
N GLY A 105 -3.24 -16.88 11.87
CA GLY A 105 -2.98 -16.57 13.28
C GLY A 105 -1.69 -15.78 13.52
N PRO A 106 -1.44 -15.40 14.78
CA PRO A 106 -0.35 -14.49 15.13
C PRO A 106 1.04 -15.16 15.16
N GLU A 107 1.09 -16.48 15.12
CA GLU A 107 2.36 -17.20 15.22
C GLU A 107 3.04 -17.32 13.85
N ALA A 108 4.36 -17.13 13.83
CA ALA A 108 5.14 -17.28 12.61
C ALA A 108 5.17 -18.75 12.16
N ASN A 109 5.01 -18.93 10.86
CA ASN A 109 5.21 -20.24 10.24
C ASN A 109 6.70 -20.39 9.87
N PRO A 110 7.43 -21.39 10.40
CA PRO A 110 8.84 -21.60 10.09
C PRO A 110 9.14 -21.76 8.60
N GLN A 111 8.14 -22.16 7.81
CA GLN A 111 8.28 -22.37 6.37
C GLN A 111 7.95 -21.14 5.54
N SER A 112 7.50 -20.04 6.15
CA SER A 112 7.02 -18.86 5.45
C SER A 112 8.14 -17.97 4.88
N GLY A 113 9.38 -18.15 5.33
CA GLY A 113 10.52 -17.36 4.85
C GLY A 113 10.34 -15.86 5.04
N LYS A 114 10.52 -15.08 3.97
CA LYS A 114 10.46 -13.62 3.99
C LYS A 114 9.08 -13.04 4.34
N ARG A 115 8.05 -13.84 4.26
CA ARG A 115 6.70 -13.40 4.63
C ARG A 115 6.61 -13.01 6.10
N ASP A 116 7.15 -13.86 6.97
CA ASP A 116 7.03 -13.71 8.43
C ASP A 116 8.30 -13.15 9.08
N ASN A 117 9.45 -13.25 8.39
CA ASN A 117 10.73 -12.73 8.85
C ASN A 117 11.48 -12.08 7.69
N PHE A 118 11.66 -10.77 7.76
CA PHE A 118 12.26 -10.00 6.68
C PHE A 118 13.12 -8.85 7.22
N GLY A 119 14.20 -8.56 6.50
CA GLY A 119 15.05 -7.41 6.78
C GLY A 119 16.08 -7.66 7.88
N PRO A 120 16.62 -6.58 8.45
CA PRO A 120 16.22 -5.19 8.28
C PRO A 120 16.66 -4.58 6.94
N VAL A 121 15.87 -3.63 6.45
CA VAL A 121 16.19 -2.82 5.27
C VAL A 121 15.94 -1.35 5.57
N THR A 122 16.74 -0.46 4.98
CA THR A 122 16.52 0.98 5.05
C THR A 122 15.77 1.44 3.82
N VAL A 123 14.66 2.13 4.03
CA VAL A 123 13.85 2.69 2.96
C VAL A 123 14.62 3.85 2.31
N PRO A 124 14.89 3.81 0.99
CA PRO A 124 15.58 4.90 0.30
C PRO A 124 14.78 6.21 0.36
N GLU A 125 15.48 7.32 0.12
CA GLU A 125 14.83 8.61 -0.07
C GLU A 125 13.81 8.54 -1.21
N ASP A 126 12.70 9.28 -1.08
CA ASP A 126 11.60 9.28 -2.04
C ASP A 126 11.01 7.89 -2.35
N SER A 127 11.14 6.96 -1.42
CA SER A 127 10.59 5.60 -1.52
C SER A 127 9.79 5.22 -0.28
N TYR A 128 8.98 4.18 -0.43
CA TYR A 128 8.10 3.68 0.63
C TYR A 128 8.14 2.17 0.70
N PHE A 129 8.01 1.66 1.92
CA PHE A 129 7.81 0.24 2.18
C PHE A 129 6.32 -0.01 2.41
N VAL A 130 5.72 -0.86 1.59
CA VAL A 130 4.27 -1.10 1.62
C VAL A 130 3.96 -2.56 1.91
N MET A 131 2.84 -2.78 2.61
CA MET A 131 2.36 -4.13 2.91
C MET A 131 0.85 -4.22 2.67
N GLY A 132 0.38 -5.39 2.28
CA GLY A 132 -1.04 -5.70 2.30
C GLY A 132 -1.53 -5.92 3.72
N ASP A 133 -2.76 -5.55 4.03
CA ASP A 133 -3.35 -5.76 5.35
C ASP A 133 -3.52 -7.24 5.67
N ASN A 134 -3.85 -8.05 4.67
CA ASN A 134 -3.85 -9.52 4.77
C ASN A 134 -2.40 -10.03 4.70
N ARG A 135 -1.70 -9.96 5.82
CA ARG A 135 -0.24 -10.19 5.92
C ARG A 135 0.21 -11.55 5.43
N ASP A 136 -0.59 -12.57 5.68
CA ASP A 136 -0.25 -13.93 5.26
C ASP A 136 -0.49 -14.18 3.77
N ARG A 137 -1.21 -13.29 3.09
CA ARG A 137 -1.61 -13.46 1.68
C ARG A 137 -1.40 -12.21 0.85
N SER A 138 -0.28 -11.54 1.04
CA SER A 138 0.08 -10.35 0.29
C SER A 138 1.45 -10.48 -0.34
N LEU A 139 1.51 -10.23 -1.65
CA LEU A 139 2.76 -10.00 -2.38
C LEU A 139 3.07 -8.50 -2.31
N ASP A 140 4.04 -8.13 -1.49
CA ASP A 140 4.34 -6.73 -1.18
C ASP A 140 5.85 -6.47 -1.03
N SER A 141 6.22 -5.36 -0.39
CA SER A 141 7.61 -4.93 -0.25
C SER A 141 8.52 -5.96 0.42
N ARG A 142 7.98 -6.91 1.19
CA ARG A 142 8.78 -8.01 1.73
C ARG A 142 9.39 -8.90 0.64
N PHE A 143 8.83 -8.86 -0.58
CA PHE A 143 9.26 -9.69 -1.71
C PHE A 143 9.95 -8.89 -2.82
N TRP A 144 9.48 -7.66 -3.12
CA TRP A 144 9.99 -6.85 -4.22
C TRP A 144 10.53 -5.48 -3.79
N LEU A 145 10.65 -5.22 -2.48
CA LEU A 145 11.25 -4.04 -1.85
C LEU A 145 10.39 -2.77 -1.97
N PHE A 146 10.87 -1.72 -2.60
CA PHE A 146 10.35 -0.37 -2.39
C PHE A 146 9.49 0.12 -3.54
N VAL A 147 8.53 1.00 -3.20
CA VAL A 147 7.77 1.81 -4.15
C VAL A 147 8.34 3.21 -4.17
N LYS A 148 8.74 3.68 -5.35
CA LYS A 148 9.18 5.07 -5.52
C LYS A 148 7.98 6.01 -5.48
N ARG A 149 8.14 7.20 -4.91
CA ARG A 149 7.08 8.20 -4.86
C ARG A 149 6.48 8.48 -6.24
N GLU A 150 7.30 8.58 -7.28
CA GLU A 150 6.85 8.81 -8.66
C GLU A 150 5.95 7.70 -9.22
N ALA A 151 6.00 6.50 -8.65
CA ALA A 151 5.12 5.38 -9.03
C ALA A 151 3.74 5.44 -8.37
N ILE A 152 3.55 6.29 -7.36
CA ILE A 152 2.29 6.42 -6.64
C ILE A 152 1.31 7.20 -7.49
N LYS A 153 0.18 6.57 -7.83
CA LYS A 153 -0.89 7.19 -8.61
C LYS A 153 -1.85 8.02 -7.76
N GLY A 154 -2.01 7.68 -6.50
CA GLY A 154 -2.85 8.42 -5.59
C GLY A 154 -3.15 7.71 -4.28
N LYS A 155 -3.87 8.41 -3.41
CA LYS A 155 -4.37 7.88 -2.14
C LYS A 155 -5.78 7.34 -2.31
N ALA A 156 -5.99 6.10 -1.85
CA ALA A 156 -7.29 5.48 -1.84
C ALA A 156 -8.17 6.06 -0.71
N PHE A 157 -9.36 6.46 -1.06
CA PHE A 157 -10.44 6.72 -0.11
C PHE A 157 -11.36 5.52 -0.09
N ILE A 158 -11.49 4.91 1.08
CA ILE A 158 -12.39 3.77 1.25
C ILE A 158 -13.80 4.34 1.41
N ILE A 159 -14.56 4.30 0.34
CA ILE A 159 -16.00 4.50 0.42
C ILE A 159 -16.60 3.11 0.38
N TYR A 160 -17.15 2.67 1.51
CA TYR A 160 -17.96 1.47 1.58
C TYR A 160 -19.23 1.66 0.75
N TRP A 161 -19.13 1.42 -0.55
CA TRP A 161 -20.28 1.23 -1.40
C TRP A 161 -20.45 -0.26 -1.61
N SER A 162 -21.07 -0.92 -0.63
CA SER A 162 -21.66 -2.20 -0.87
C SER A 162 -22.97 -1.94 -1.64
N TRP A 163 -22.94 -2.20 -2.94
CA TRP A 163 -24.16 -2.37 -3.72
C TRP A 163 -24.79 -3.72 -3.36
N ASN A 164 -25.15 -3.90 -2.12
CA ASN A 164 -26.12 -4.90 -1.73
C ASN A 164 -27.51 -4.25 -1.82
N PHE A 165 -27.91 -3.95 -3.04
CA PHE A 165 -29.32 -3.97 -3.35
C PHE A 165 -29.73 -5.44 -3.33
N ASN A 166 -30.24 -5.92 -2.21
CA ASN A 166 -31.24 -6.95 -2.18
C ASN A 166 -32.58 -6.23 -2.39
N PRO A 167 -33.17 -6.21 -3.57
CA PRO A 167 -34.58 -6.03 -3.70
C PRO A 167 -35.20 -7.33 -3.20
N PHE A 168 -36.05 -7.23 -2.24
CA PHE A 168 -36.90 -8.31 -1.73
C PHE A 168 -37.40 -9.22 -2.84
#